data_84871049a01b1467d6caf99403df3bd1
#
_entry.id   84871049a01b1467d6caf99403df3bd1
#
_cell.length_a   1.000
_cell.length_b   1.000
_cell.length_c   1.000
_cell.angle_alpha   90.00
_cell.angle_beta   90.00
_cell.angle_gamma   90.00
#
_symmetry.space_group_name_H-M   'P 1'
#
loop_
_entity.id
_entity.type
_entity.pdbx_description
1 polymer ?
#
loop_
_entity_poly.entity_id
_entity_poly.type
_entity_poly.pdbx_seq_one_letter_code
_entity_poly.pdbx_strand_id
1 'polypeptide(L)'
;IVTLDEIASQLEVSNTPVREAFQQLIYEGFLAQQRNRRVEVLSIGPKFIRDHFEARAIMEKSCAALACKRATEEDFKEMKRINEKSIKAMQKGDMTVYTRCNYDLHHAIWTAAGNDKLIKMLSDMWNGLAVERLITVEEYAQIAQLSFDEHQEILRLIFARDAKQAETAMECHIMRSCENMLEYQKGQKQKSEQN
;
A
#
# COMPACT_ATOMS: atom_id res chain seq x y z
N ILE A 1 0.46 -14.00 21.92
CA ILE A 1 0.17 -12.98 22.94
C ILE A 1 1.51 -12.52 23.48
N VAL A 2 1.74 -11.21 23.51
CA VAL A 2 2.97 -10.59 24.01
C VAL A 2 2.63 -9.51 25.05
N THR A 3 3.59 -9.19 25.91
CA THR A 3 3.45 -8.09 26.86
C THR A 3 4.42 -6.95 26.53
N LEU A 4 4.09 -5.77 27.01
CA LEU A 4 4.92 -4.57 26.84
C LEU A 4 6.30 -4.77 27.50
N ASP A 5 6.34 -5.37 28.69
CA ASP A 5 7.58 -5.57 29.46
C ASP A 5 8.51 -6.59 28.78
N GLU A 6 7.97 -7.67 28.20
CA GLU A 6 8.74 -8.66 27.43
C GLU A 6 9.43 -8.01 26.22
N ILE A 7 8.69 -7.24 25.43
CA ILE A 7 9.24 -6.61 24.23
C ILE A 7 10.24 -5.50 24.59
N ALA A 8 9.96 -4.69 25.62
CA ALA A 8 10.90 -3.69 26.10
C ALA A 8 12.23 -4.29 26.55
N SER A 9 12.16 -5.41 27.27
CA SER A 9 13.35 -6.16 27.70
C SER A 9 14.14 -6.75 26.54
N GLN A 10 13.46 -7.34 25.54
CA GLN A 10 14.10 -7.91 24.35
C GLN A 10 14.80 -6.86 23.47
N LEU A 11 14.22 -5.66 23.40
CA LEU A 11 14.74 -4.55 22.60
C LEU A 11 15.70 -3.64 23.37
N GLU A 12 15.91 -3.90 24.67
CA GLU A 12 16.76 -3.10 25.56
C GLU A 12 16.35 -1.62 25.61
N VAL A 13 15.04 -1.34 25.58
CA VAL A 13 14.47 0.00 25.62
C VAL A 13 13.51 0.17 26.81
N SER A 14 13.14 1.42 27.11
CA SER A 14 12.09 1.68 28.11
C SER A 14 10.71 1.30 27.59
N ASN A 15 9.74 1.17 28.51
CA ASN A 15 8.35 0.83 28.18
C ASN A 15 7.63 1.90 27.33
N THR A 16 8.11 3.14 27.34
CA THR A 16 7.43 4.23 26.66
C THR A 16 7.40 4.06 25.13
N PRO A 17 8.54 3.89 24.43
CA PRO A 17 8.51 3.71 22.99
C PRO A 17 7.79 2.43 22.56
N VAL A 18 7.83 1.36 23.37
CA VAL A 18 7.11 0.11 23.07
C VAL A 18 5.60 0.33 23.20
N ARG A 19 5.16 1.11 24.19
CA ARG A 19 3.74 1.44 24.35
C ARG A 19 3.21 2.25 23.16
N GLU A 20 3.98 3.24 22.71
CA GLU A 20 3.63 4.03 21.53
C GLU A 20 3.54 3.16 20.27
N ALA A 21 4.52 2.29 20.06
CA ALA A 21 4.51 1.33 18.96
C ALA A 21 3.31 0.37 19.04
N PHE A 22 2.97 -0.15 20.24
CA PHE A 22 1.80 -0.99 20.42
C PHE A 22 0.50 -0.27 20.10
N GLN A 23 0.34 0.99 20.54
CA GLN A 23 -0.82 1.79 20.22
C GLN A 23 -0.97 2.01 18.72
N GLN A 24 0.15 2.29 18.03
CA GLN A 24 0.17 2.43 16.58
C GLN A 24 -0.23 1.12 15.89
N LEU A 25 0.35 -0.01 16.28
CA LEU A 25 0.02 -1.32 15.72
C LEU A 25 -1.41 -1.78 16.02
N ILE A 26 -1.98 -1.37 17.16
CA ILE A 26 -3.41 -1.60 17.49
C ILE A 26 -4.29 -0.75 16.57
N TYR A 27 -3.94 0.52 16.37
CA TYR A 27 -4.66 1.41 15.45
C TYR A 27 -4.64 0.88 14.01
N GLU A 28 -3.51 0.35 13.58
CA GLU A 28 -3.31 -0.25 12.25
C GLU A 28 -3.95 -1.64 12.10
N GLY A 29 -4.43 -2.25 13.20
CA GLY A 29 -5.10 -3.55 13.19
C GLY A 29 -4.16 -4.77 13.15
N PHE A 30 -2.87 -4.60 13.47
CA PHE A 30 -1.91 -5.70 13.61
C PHE A 30 -1.90 -6.33 14.99
N LEU A 31 -2.29 -5.57 16.00
CA LEU A 31 -2.43 -6.01 17.36
C LEU A 31 -3.86 -5.79 17.88
N ALA A 32 -4.33 -6.66 18.74
CA ALA A 32 -5.55 -6.46 19.52
C ALA A 32 -5.23 -6.36 21.00
N GLN A 33 -5.82 -5.37 21.66
CA GLN A 33 -5.66 -5.24 23.11
C GLN A 33 -6.45 -6.32 23.84
N GLN A 34 -5.78 -7.04 24.70
CA GLN A 34 -6.35 -8.04 25.60
C GLN A 34 -6.41 -7.51 27.05
N ARG A 35 -7.09 -8.25 27.94
CA ARG A 35 -7.10 -7.92 29.36
C ARG A 35 -5.68 -7.98 29.96
N ASN A 36 -5.43 -7.22 31.03
CA ASN A 36 -4.16 -7.21 31.77
C ASN A 36 -2.93 -6.74 30.96
N ARG A 37 -3.05 -5.69 30.15
CA ARG A 37 -1.94 -5.10 29.38
C ARG A 37 -1.27 -6.07 28.39
N ARG A 38 -1.93 -7.16 28.06
CA ARG A 38 -1.47 -8.08 27.02
C ARG A 38 -1.97 -7.63 25.66
N VAL A 39 -1.20 -7.91 24.63
CA VAL A 39 -1.62 -7.74 23.24
C VAL A 39 -1.51 -9.05 22.49
N GLU A 40 -2.44 -9.25 21.60
CA GLU A 40 -2.47 -10.38 20.69
C GLU A 40 -2.02 -9.90 19.31
N VAL A 41 -1.06 -10.62 18.74
CA VAL A 41 -0.69 -10.40 17.34
C VAL A 41 -1.79 -10.97 16.45
N LEU A 42 -2.45 -10.12 15.70
CA LEU A 42 -3.49 -10.55 14.77
C LEU A 42 -2.83 -11.15 13.52
N SER A 43 -3.36 -12.29 13.08
CA SER A 43 -2.91 -12.86 11.83
C SER A 43 -3.42 -12.01 10.66
N ILE A 44 -2.52 -11.64 9.75
CA ILE A 44 -2.90 -11.05 8.47
C ILE A 44 -3.53 -12.15 7.63
N GLY A 45 -4.81 -12.40 7.90
CA GLY A 45 -5.58 -13.42 7.17
C GLY A 45 -6.21 -12.88 5.89
N PRO A 46 -6.76 -13.76 5.03
CA PRO A 46 -7.39 -13.37 3.77
C PRO A 46 -8.50 -12.33 3.92
N LYS A 47 -9.23 -12.37 5.05
CA LYS A 47 -10.28 -11.37 5.32
C LYS A 47 -9.68 -9.99 5.56
N PHE A 48 -8.63 -9.88 6.39
CA PHE A 48 -7.96 -8.61 6.65
C PHE A 48 -7.42 -7.98 5.35
N ILE A 49 -6.79 -8.80 4.49
CA ILE A 49 -6.27 -8.33 3.20
C ILE A 49 -7.42 -7.80 2.34
N ARG A 50 -8.52 -8.52 2.21
CA ARG A 50 -9.68 -8.06 1.43
C ARG A 50 -10.25 -6.76 1.96
N ASP A 51 -10.55 -6.69 3.25
CA ASP A 51 -11.12 -5.49 3.87
C ASP A 51 -10.21 -4.26 3.66
N HIS A 52 -8.89 -4.46 3.77
CA HIS A 52 -7.89 -3.40 3.56
C HIS A 52 -7.88 -2.90 2.11
N PHE A 53 -7.80 -3.82 1.14
CA PHE A 53 -7.75 -3.44 -0.28
C PHE A 53 -9.10 -2.90 -0.80
N GLU A 54 -10.23 -3.39 -0.30
CA GLU A 54 -11.55 -2.83 -0.60
C GLU A 54 -11.66 -1.37 -0.13
N ALA A 55 -11.23 -1.07 1.09
CA ALA A 55 -11.20 0.29 1.61
C ALA A 55 -10.27 1.19 0.79
N ARG A 56 -9.07 0.71 0.43
CA ARG A 56 -8.15 1.42 -0.46
C ARG A 56 -8.77 1.68 -1.83
N ALA A 57 -9.38 0.67 -2.45
CA ALA A 57 -9.99 0.79 -3.77
C ALA A 57 -11.07 1.88 -3.80
N ILE A 58 -11.93 1.93 -2.78
CA ILE A 58 -12.97 2.96 -2.65
C ILE A 58 -12.36 4.37 -2.55
N MET A 59 -11.31 4.54 -1.76
CA MET A 59 -10.69 5.85 -1.58
C MET A 59 -9.82 6.24 -2.78
N GLU A 60 -8.99 5.33 -3.29
CA GLU A 60 -8.05 5.63 -4.38
C GLU A 60 -8.74 5.88 -5.70
N LYS A 61 -9.80 5.13 -6.04
CA LYS A 61 -10.62 5.42 -7.24
C LYS A 61 -11.25 6.82 -7.18
N SER A 62 -11.71 7.22 -5.98
CA SER A 62 -12.26 8.56 -5.78
C SER A 62 -11.18 9.63 -5.92
N CYS A 63 -9.94 9.36 -5.44
CA CYS A 63 -8.81 10.26 -5.66
C CYS A 63 -8.45 10.39 -7.14
N ALA A 64 -8.43 9.30 -7.91
CA ALA A 64 -8.17 9.35 -9.35
C ALA A 64 -9.21 10.21 -10.09
N ALA A 65 -10.51 10.01 -9.78
CA ALA A 65 -11.59 10.83 -10.35
C ALA A 65 -11.50 12.31 -9.95
N LEU A 66 -11.11 12.61 -8.72
CA LEU A 66 -10.90 13.98 -8.23
C LEU A 66 -9.66 14.61 -8.86
N ALA A 67 -8.55 13.86 -9.03
CA ALA A 67 -7.35 14.33 -9.71
C ALA A 67 -7.64 14.75 -11.14
N CYS A 68 -8.46 13.98 -11.88
CA CYS A 68 -8.89 14.39 -13.22
C CYS A 68 -9.56 15.79 -13.25
N LYS A 69 -10.25 16.17 -12.18
CA LYS A 69 -11.00 17.43 -12.09
C LYS A 69 -10.17 18.58 -11.52
N ARG A 70 -9.20 18.29 -10.64
CA ARG A 70 -8.54 19.28 -9.79
C ARG A 70 -7.06 19.45 -10.06
N ALA A 71 -6.41 18.44 -10.67
CA ALA A 71 -4.97 18.48 -10.92
C ALA A 71 -4.56 19.73 -11.68
N THR A 72 -3.52 20.38 -11.19
CA THR A 72 -2.85 21.51 -11.81
C THR A 72 -1.81 21.02 -12.82
N GLU A 73 -1.26 21.93 -13.62
CA GLU A 73 -0.14 21.60 -14.51
C GLU A 73 1.12 21.16 -13.73
N GLU A 74 1.29 21.65 -12.51
CA GLU A 74 2.40 21.26 -11.64
C GLU A 74 2.24 19.83 -11.15
N ASP A 75 1.02 19.41 -10.77
CA ASP A 75 0.71 18.02 -10.41
C ASP A 75 1.00 17.09 -11.60
N PHE A 76 0.62 17.48 -12.81
CA PHE A 76 0.92 16.70 -14.01
C PHE A 76 2.41 16.58 -14.30
N LYS A 77 3.20 17.65 -14.08
CA LYS A 77 4.66 17.58 -14.21
C LYS A 77 5.26 16.62 -13.20
N GLU A 78 4.81 16.66 -11.96
CA GLU A 78 5.31 15.75 -10.91
C GLU A 78 4.98 14.29 -11.23
N MET A 79 3.73 13.99 -11.62
CA MET A 79 3.35 12.64 -12.05
C MET A 79 4.21 12.14 -13.23
N LYS A 80 4.46 12.99 -14.25
CA LYS A 80 5.34 12.65 -15.37
C LYS A 80 6.76 12.36 -14.91
N ARG A 81 7.32 13.20 -14.02
CA ARG A 81 8.67 13.02 -13.48
C ARG A 81 8.82 11.68 -12.74
N ILE A 82 7.82 11.33 -11.90
CA ILE A 82 7.79 10.04 -11.19
C ILE A 82 7.69 8.89 -12.19
N ASN A 83 6.83 9.02 -13.19
CA ASN A 83 6.65 7.99 -14.22
C ASN A 83 7.93 7.76 -15.05
N GLU A 84 8.63 8.80 -15.45
CA GLU A 84 9.91 8.66 -16.15
C GLU A 84 10.97 7.95 -15.32
N LYS A 85 10.99 8.19 -14.00
CA LYS A 85 11.87 7.47 -13.07
C LYS A 85 11.47 6.00 -12.95
N SER A 86 10.16 5.72 -12.89
CA SER A 86 9.60 4.37 -12.86
C SER A 86 9.97 3.59 -14.14
N ILE A 87 9.83 4.19 -15.32
CA ILE A 87 10.23 3.58 -16.61
C ILE A 87 11.71 3.19 -16.59
N LYS A 88 12.59 4.11 -16.13
CA LYS A 88 14.03 3.83 -16.05
C LYS A 88 14.36 2.72 -15.04
N ALA A 89 13.63 2.64 -13.93
CA ALA A 89 13.79 1.58 -12.94
C ALA A 89 13.39 0.23 -13.52
N MET A 90 12.25 0.12 -14.19
CA MET A 90 11.79 -1.09 -14.87
C MET A 90 12.79 -1.57 -15.93
N GLN A 91 13.29 -0.67 -16.79
CA GLN A 91 14.28 -0.99 -17.82
C GLN A 91 15.60 -1.55 -17.25
N LYS A 92 15.96 -1.13 -16.02
CA LYS A 92 17.18 -1.58 -15.33
C LYS A 92 16.96 -2.78 -14.41
N GLY A 93 15.74 -3.21 -14.21
CA GLY A 93 15.37 -4.21 -13.20
C GLY A 93 15.58 -3.74 -11.76
N ASP A 94 15.61 -2.42 -11.52
CA ASP A 94 15.77 -1.83 -10.18
C ASP A 94 14.43 -1.79 -9.43
N MET A 95 14.09 -2.92 -8.83
CA MET A 95 12.82 -3.08 -8.13
C MET A 95 12.72 -2.20 -6.88
N THR A 96 13.83 -1.87 -6.23
CA THR A 96 13.85 -0.97 -5.07
C THR A 96 13.40 0.44 -5.47
N VAL A 97 13.96 0.95 -6.56
CA VAL A 97 13.55 2.27 -7.09
C VAL A 97 12.13 2.22 -7.64
N TYR A 98 11.75 1.12 -8.31
CA TYR A 98 10.38 0.95 -8.82
C TYR A 98 9.34 0.96 -7.70
N THR A 99 9.54 0.20 -6.63
CA THR A 99 8.64 0.14 -5.47
C THR A 99 8.44 1.54 -4.85
N ARG A 100 9.52 2.32 -4.75
CA ARG A 100 9.40 3.70 -4.28
C ARG A 100 8.60 4.56 -5.24
N CYS A 101 8.85 4.46 -6.55
CA CYS A 101 8.08 5.18 -7.55
C CYS A 101 6.60 4.80 -7.55
N ASN A 102 6.28 3.53 -7.26
CA ASN A 102 4.91 3.06 -7.08
C ASN A 102 4.19 3.85 -5.97
N TYR A 103 4.77 3.93 -4.78
CA TYR A 103 4.23 4.76 -3.70
C TYR A 103 4.12 6.23 -4.08
N ASP A 104 5.22 6.80 -4.61
CA ASP A 104 5.29 8.22 -4.97
C ASP A 104 4.20 8.59 -5.99
N LEU A 105 3.88 7.69 -6.94
CA LEU A 105 2.83 7.89 -7.94
C LEU A 105 1.43 7.91 -7.33
N HIS A 106 1.09 6.92 -6.51
CA HIS A 106 -0.18 6.93 -5.80
C HIS A 106 -0.33 8.18 -4.93
N HIS A 107 0.72 8.55 -4.20
CA HIS A 107 0.72 9.74 -3.36
C HIS A 107 0.53 11.03 -4.19
N ALA A 108 1.15 11.14 -5.36
CA ALA A 108 0.96 12.28 -6.25
C ALA A 108 -0.49 12.38 -6.76
N ILE A 109 -1.13 11.25 -7.06
CA ILE A 109 -2.56 11.21 -7.44
C ILE A 109 -3.45 11.65 -6.27
N TRP A 110 -3.17 11.18 -5.04
CA TRP A 110 -3.94 11.62 -3.85
C TRP A 110 -3.75 13.11 -3.58
N THR A 111 -2.53 13.62 -3.74
CA THR A 111 -2.23 15.06 -3.59
C THR A 111 -3.01 15.89 -4.61
N ALA A 112 -3.01 15.48 -5.88
CA ALA A 112 -3.76 16.14 -6.94
C ALA A 112 -5.29 16.08 -6.75
N ALA A 113 -5.79 15.09 -6.00
CA ALA A 113 -7.20 15.04 -5.60
C ALA A 113 -7.59 16.16 -4.62
N GLY A 114 -6.61 16.77 -3.93
CA GLY A 114 -6.80 17.95 -3.08
C GLY A 114 -7.72 17.71 -1.90
N ASN A 115 -7.60 16.55 -1.22
CA ASN A 115 -8.36 16.20 -0.03
C ASN A 115 -7.44 15.66 1.07
N ASP A 116 -7.02 16.53 1.99
CA ASP A 116 -6.06 16.22 3.06
C ASP A 116 -6.50 15.03 3.94
N LYS A 117 -7.80 14.80 4.09
CA LYS A 117 -8.31 13.67 4.87
C LYS A 117 -8.07 12.34 4.14
N LEU A 118 -8.34 12.29 2.84
CA LEU A 118 -8.05 11.11 2.02
C LEU A 118 -6.54 10.85 1.95
N ILE A 119 -5.73 11.89 1.76
CA ILE A 119 -4.26 11.77 1.75
C ILE A 119 -3.77 11.13 3.05
N LYS A 120 -4.21 11.67 4.20
CA LYS A 120 -3.81 11.12 5.50
C LYS A 120 -4.25 9.66 5.66
N MET A 121 -5.51 9.34 5.42
CA MET A 121 -6.05 7.99 5.58
C MET A 121 -5.33 6.98 4.69
N LEU A 122 -5.10 7.33 3.42
CA LEU A 122 -4.39 6.47 2.47
C LEU A 122 -2.92 6.29 2.83
N SER A 123 -2.25 7.36 3.30
CA SER A 123 -0.86 7.28 3.78
C SER A 123 -0.74 6.37 5.02
N ASP A 124 -1.66 6.49 5.97
CA ASP A 124 -1.70 5.63 7.16
C ASP A 124 -1.91 4.15 6.76
N MET A 125 -2.84 3.89 5.85
CA MET A 125 -3.11 2.54 5.35
C MET A 125 -1.92 1.95 4.57
N TRP A 126 -1.26 2.76 3.75
CA TRP A 126 -0.09 2.31 3.00
C TRP A 126 1.08 1.94 3.91
N ASN A 127 1.35 2.74 4.94
CA ASN A 127 2.40 2.47 5.91
C ASN A 127 2.11 1.24 6.77
N GLY A 128 0.83 0.99 7.09
CA GLY A 128 0.38 -0.12 7.91
C GLY A 128 0.50 -1.49 7.22
N LEU A 129 0.17 -1.59 5.94
CA LEU A 129 0.29 -2.83 5.17
C LEU A 129 1.30 -2.64 4.04
N ALA A 130 2.58 -2.60 4.37
CA ALA A 130 3.63 -2.62 3.37
C ALA A 130 3.69 -4.02 2.72
N VAL A 131 2.80 -4.24 1.76
CA VAL A 131 2.69 -5.48 0.96
C VAL A 131 4.05 -5.86 0.39
N GLU A 132 4.82 -4.87 -0.04
CA GLU A 132 6.17 -5.03 -0.59
C GLU A 132 7.17 -5.62 0.43
N ARG A 133 6.89 -5.52 1.73
CA ARG A 133 7.73 -6.13 2.78
C ARG A 133 7.43 -7.60 3.03
N LEU A 134 6.31 -8.07 2.50
CA LEU A 134 5.85 -9.46 2.68
C LEU A 134 6.19 -10.36 1.49
N ILE A 135 6.62 -9.78 0.37
CA ILE A 135 6.91 -10.47 -0.90
C ILE A 135 8.40 -10.36 -1.19
N THR A 136 9.02 -11.43 -1.69
CA THR A 136 10.43 -11.37 -2.14
C THR A 136 10.58 -10.48 -3.37
N VAL A 137 11.81 -10.00 -3.62
CA VAL A 137 12.12 -9.15 -4.79
C VAL A 137 11.79 -9.89 -6.09
N GLU A 138 12.05 -11.18 -6.16
CA GLU A 138 11.79 -12.03 -7.33
C GLU A 138 10.27 -12.19 -7.58
N GLU A 139 9.50 -12.45 -6.53
CA GLU A 139 8.04 -12.59 -6.62
C GLU A 139 7.39 -11.25 -6.97
N TYR A 140 7.91 -10.15 -6.41
CA TYR A 140 7.45 -8.80 -6.74
C TYR A 140 7.71 -8.45 -8.21
N ALA A 141 8.88 -8.83 -8.76
CA ALA A 141 9.21 -8.55 -10.15
C ALA A 141 8.21 -9.16 -11.15
N GLN A 142 7.59 -10.31 -10.81
CA GLN A 142 6.59 -10.96 -11.69
C GLN A 142 5.29 -10.15 -11.79
N ILE A 143 4.87 -9.50 -10.69
CA ILE A 143 3.64 -8.68 -10.66
C ILE A 143 3.91 -7.21 -11.02
N ALA A 144 5.16 -6.76 -10.91
CA ALA A 144 5.53 -5.36 -11.11
C ALA A 144 5.28 -4.90 -12.55
N GLN A 145 5.50 -5.76 -13.56
CA GLN A 145 5.27 -5.39 -14.95
C GLN A 145 3.79 -5.09 -15.22
N LEU A 146 2.89 -5.93 -14.71
CA LEU A 146 1.45 -5.71 -14.87
C LEU A 146 1.01 -4.44 -14.13
N SER A 147 1.47 -4.24 -12.91
CA SER A 147 1.21 -3.01 -12.13
C SER A 147 1.74 -1.77 -12.86
N PHE A 148 2.92 -1.86 -13.47
CA PHE A 148 3.51 -0.78 -14.26
C PHE A 148 2.62 -0.41 -15.46
N ASP A 149 2.16 -1.41 -16.22
CA ASP A 149 1.30 -1.18 -17.41
C ASP A 149 -0.03 -0.55 -17.01
N GLU A 150 -0.60 -0.96 -15.89
CA GLU A 150 -1.82 -0.36 -15.33
C GLU A 150 -1.61 1.10 -14.91
N HIS A 151 -0.47 1.43 -14.32
CA HIS A 151 -0.13 2.82 -13.98
C HIS A 151 -0.02 3.70 -15.23
N GLN A 152 0.54 3.18 -16.34
CA GLN A 152 0.58 3.96 -17.59
C GLN A 152 -0.83 4.31 -18.06
N GLU A 153 -1.78 3.36 -17.98
CA GLU A 153 -3.15 3.59 -18.37
C GLU A 153 -3.86 4.58 -17.42
N ILE A 154 -3.69 4.43 -16.11
CA ILE A 154 -4.25 5.36 -15.11
C ILE A 154 -3.75 6.78 -15.36
N LEU A 155 -2.46 6.97 -15.59
CA LEU A 155 -1.90 8.28 -15.89
C LEU A 155 -2.43 8.86 -17.19
N ARG A 156 -2.52 8.05 -18.26
CA ARG A 156 -3.11 8.45 -19.52
C ARG A 156 -4.52 9.02 -19.33
N LEU A 157 -5.34 8.33 -18.54
CA LEU A 157 -6.72 8.74 -18.26
C LEU A 157 -6.79 10.01 -17.40
N ILE A 158 -5.92 10.15 -16.41
CA ILE A 158 -5.83 11.34 -15.57
C ILE A 158 -5.41 12.56 -16.41
N PHE A 159 -4.40 12.42 -17.28
CA PHE A 159 -3.96 13.49 -18.16
C PHE A 159 -5.01 13.87 -19.21
N ALA A 160 -5.81 12.89 -19.66
CA ALA A 160 -6.97 13.12 -20.52
C ALA A 160 -8.19 13.69 -19.76
N ARG A 161 -8.11 13.81 -18.44
CA ARG A 161 -9.20 14.23 -17.54
C ARG A 161 -10.46 13.36 -17.65
N ASP A 162 -10.30 12.09 -18.03
CA ASP A 162 -11.38 11.10 -18.10
C ASP A 162 -11.64 10.49 -16.72
N ALA A 163 -12.39 11.25 -15.91
CA ALA A 163 -12.64 10.88 -14.51
C ALA A 163 -13.34 9.53 -14.36
N LYS A 164 -14.23 9.18 -15.29
CA LYS A 164 -15.01 7.92 -15.21
C LYS A 164 -14.13 6.70 -15.46
N GLN A 165 -13.29 6.77 -16.48
CA GLN A 165 -12.39 5.66 -16.79
C GLN A 165 -11.21 5.58 -15.80
N ALA A 166 -10.68 6.74 -15.35
CA ALA A 166 -9.62 6.77 -14.33
C ALA A 166 -10.09 6.15 -13.00
N GLU A 167 -11.34 6.41 -12.58
CA GLU A 167 -11.98 5.78 -11.42
C GLU A 167 -11.99 4.24 -11.56
N THR A 168 -12.48 3.75 -12.69
CA THR A 168 -12.57 2.31 -12.96
C THR A 168 -11.20 1.65 -13.04
N ALA A 169 -10.24 2.28 -13.75
CA ALA A 169 -8.89 1.75 -13.90
C ALA A 169 -8.16 1.65 -12.55
N MET A 170 -8.28 2.66 -11.68
CA MET A 170 -7.69 2.63 -10.34
C MET A 170 -8.34 1.55 -9.47
N GLU A 171 -9.67 1.40 -9.49
CA GLU A 171 -10.36 0.34 -8.75
C GLU A 171 -9.87 -1.05 -9.17
N CYS A 172 -9.79 -1.32 -10.46
CA CYS A 172 -9.30 -2.58 -11.01
C CYS A 172 -7.85 -2.85 -10.60
N HIS A 173 -6.99 -1.83 -10.65
CA HIS A 173 -5.58 -1.92 -10.25
C HIS A 173 -5.43 -2.32 -8.77
N ILE A 174 -6.15 -1.64 -7.87
CA ILE A 174 -6.08 -1.93 -6.43
C ILE A 174 -6.65 -3.32 -6.11
N MET A 175 -7.77 -3.71 -6.73
CA MET A 175 -8.37 -5.04 -6.51
C MET A 175 -7.50 -6.16 -7.07
N ARG A 176 -6.80 -5.96 -8.17
CA ARG A 176 -5.82 -6.93 -8.68
C ARG A 176 -4.63 -7.08 -7.75
N SER A 177 -4.17 -6.00 -7.14
CA SER A 177 -3.12 -6.07 -6.10
C SER A 177 -3.60 -6.90 -4.90
N CYS A 178 -4.89 -6.83 -4.54
CA CYS A 178 -5.50 -7.70 -3.53
C CYS A 178 -5.43 -9.18 -3.92
N GLU A 179 -5.81 -9.51 -5.15
CA GLU A 179 -5.78 -10.88 -5.67
C GLU A 179 -4.37 -11.46 -5.64
N ASN A 180 -3.39 -10.71 -6.14
CA ASN A 180 -1.98 -11.10 -6.13
C ASN A 180 -1.49 -11.39 -4.70
N MET A 181 -1.86 -10.55 -3.71
CA MET A 181 -1.48 -10.77 -2.31
C MET A 181 -2.13 -12.02 -1.72
N LEU A 182 -3.40 -12.28 -2.04
CA LEU A 182 -4.11 -13.48 -1.57
C LEU A 182 -3.53 -14.77 -2.17
N GLU A 183 -3.12 -14.74 -3.42
CA GLU A 183 -2.43 -15.86 -4.08
C GLU A 183 -1.07 -16.13 -3.46
N TYR A 184 -0.30 -15.07 -3.21
CA TYR A 184 0.97 -15.17 -2.51
C TYR A 184 0.81 -15.83 -1.14
N GLN A 185 -0.15 -15.38 -0.32
CA GLN A 185 -0.42 -15.98 0.99
C GLN A 185 -0.77 -17.47 0.92
N LYS A 186 -1.54 -17.88 -0.09
CA LYS A 186 -1.86 -19.31 -0.30
C LYS A 186 -0.60 -20.14 -0.59
N GLY A 187 0.28 -19.62 -1.46
CA GLY A 187 1.54 -20.28 -1.80
C GLY A 187 2.48 -20.44 -0.60
N GLN A 188 2.58 -19.42 0.28
CA GLN A 188 3.41 -19.50 1.49
C GLN A 188 2.88 -20.53 2.50
N LYS A 189 1.56 -20.64 2.67
CA LYS A 189 0.97 -21.66 3.55
C LYS A 189 1.27 -23.08 3.06
N GLN A 190 1.15 -23.34 1.77
CA GLN A 190 1.47 -24.66 1.19
C GLN A 190 2.94 -25.04 1.36
N LYS A 191 3.88 -24.07 1.23
CA LYS A 191 5.31 -24.31 1.48
C LYS A 191 5.60 -24.62 2.96
N SER A 192 4.88 -24.00 3.89
CA SER A 192 5.07 -24.23 5.33
C SER A 192 4.47 -25.55 5.85
N GLU A 193 3.49 -26.12 5.14
CA GLU A 193 2.87 -27.41 5.47
C GLU A 193 3.65 -28.61 4.88
N GLN A 194 4.59 -28.36 3.97
CA GLN A 194 5.43 -29.39 3.32
C GLN A 194 6.82 -29.54 3.95
N ASN A 195 7.17 -28.67 4.91
CA ASN A 195 8.43 -28.71 5.68
C ASN A 195 8.15 -29.07 7.15
#